data_56d9504f82cf067ba332615fd3715dbf
#
_entry.id   56d9504f82cf067ba332615fd3715dbf
#
_cell.length_a   1.000
_cell.length_b   1.000
_cell.length_c   1.000
_cell.angle_alpha   90.00
_cell.angle_beta   90.00
_cell.angle_gamma   90.00
#
_symmetry.space_group_name_H-M   'P 1'
#
loop_
_entity.id
_entity.type
_entity.pdbx_description
1 polymer ?
#
loop_
_entity_poly.entity_id
_entity_poly.type
_entity_poly.pdbx_seq_one_letter_code
_entity_poly.pdbx_strand_id
1 'polypeptide(L)'
;IAAPAVPSRLELTPGYFQITATPHLAVYDPTVQFEFWFSEKRIADIRQVETSARYLGTALYWIAASINIRPGHDYYFYVRSVNTVGKSAFVEAVGRPSDDASGYLDFFKGEIGKSHLAQELWTQIDNGQLAPDLAEIRTSITDVSN
;
A
#
# COMPACT_ATOMS: atom_id res chain seq x y z
N ILE A 1 -3.48 -11.58 29.44
CA ILE A 1 -3.28 -10.69 28.28
C ILE A 1 -4.17 -9.48 28.42
N ALA A 2 -3.60 -8.30 28.25
CA ALA A 2 -4.34 -7.06 28.29
C ALA A 2 -4.98 -6.73 26.94
N ALA A 3 -5.96 -5.83 26.91
CA ALA A 3 -6.52 -5.30 25.68
C ALA A 3 -5.40 -4.61 24.87
N PRO A 4 -5.42 -4.69 23.53
CA PRO A 4 -4.33 -4.15 22.73
C PRO A 4 -4.32 -2.63 22.75
N ALA A 5 -3.11 -2.07 22.83
CA ALA A 5 -2.92 -0.62 22.75
C ALA A 5 -3.12 -0.13 21.31
N VAL A 6 -3.71 1.06 21.17
CA VAL A 6 -3.82 1.71 19.86
C VAL A 6 -2.42 1.92 19.27
N PRO A 7 -2.22 1.78 17.95
CA PRO A 7 -0.92 2.08 17.36
C PRO A 7 -0.49 3.52 17.69
N SER A 8 0.75 3.68 18.08
CA SER A 8 1.29 5.01 18.41
C SER A 8 1.59 5.82 17.14
N ARG A 9 1.81 5.13 16.03
CA ARG A 9 2.15 5.75 14.75
C ARG A 9 1.82 4.78 13.63
N LEU A 10 1.33 5.32 12.51
CA LEU A 10 1.14 4.56 11.27
C LEU A 10 2.01 5.21 10.20
N GLU A 11 3.08 4.54 9.85
CA GLU A 11 4.03 4.99 8.83
C GLU A 11 3.59 4.48 7.47
N LEU A 12 3.52 5.38 6.47
CA LEU A 12 3.26 5.01 5.10
C LEU A 12 4.51 5.29 4.27
N THR A 13 5.03 4.27 3.62
CA THR A 13 6.22 4.37 2.78
C THR A 13 5.80 4.30 1.32
N PRO A 14 5.98 5.39 0.55
CA PRO A 14 5.60 5.40 -0.86
C PRO A 14 6.47 4.50 -1.72
N GLY A 15 5.85 3.80 -2.67
CA GLY A 15 6.53 3.12 -3.75
C GLY A 15 5.79 3.41 -5.05
N TYR A 16 6.31 2.95 -6.17
CA TYR A 16 5.66 3.16 -7.46
C TYR A 16 4.50 2.19 -7.60
N PHE A 17 3.27 2.71 -7.63
CA PHE A 17 2.03 1.92 -7.61
C PHE A 17 1.92 1.06 -6.36
N GLN A 18 2.51 1.53 -5.26
CA GLN A 18 2.34 0.84 -3.97
C GLN A 18 2.53 1.80 -2.79
N ILE A 19 1.97 1.41 -1.67
CA ILE A 19 2.21 2.07 -0.38
C ILE A 19 2.39 0.95 0.64
N THR A 20 3.47 1.03 1.42
CA THR A 20 3.69 0.11 2.53
C THR A 20 3.21 0.76 3.82
N ALA A 21 2.29 0.11 4.51
CA ALA A 21 1.77 0.58 5.79
C ALA A 21 2.45 -0.18 6.92
N THR A 22 3.12 0.55 7.81
CA THR A 22 3.87 -0.02 8.93
C THR A 22 3.38 0.61 10.23
N PRO A 23 2.52 -0.07 10.99
CA PRO A 23 2.10 0.41 12.29
C PRO A 23 3.21 0.24 13.33
N HIS A 24 3.24 1.14 14.30
CA HIS A 24 4.18 1.09 15.42
C HIS A 24 3.40 1.12 16.74
N LEU A 25 3.88 0.35 17.72
CA LEU A 25 3.39 0.39 19.08
C LEU A 25 4.39 1.15 19.94
N ALA A 26 3.90 1.92 20.93
CA ALA A 26 4.76 2.60 21.89
C ALA A 26 5.60 1.60 22.68
N VAL A 27 5.01 0.44 23.01
CA VAL A 27 5.68 -0.65 23.71
C VAL A 27 5.46 -1.93 22.91
N TYR A 28 6.54 -2.66 22.61
CA TYR A 28 6.45 -3.91 21.87
C TYR A 28 5.52 -4.90 22.59
N ASP A 29 4.61 -5.50 21.82
CA ASP A 29 3.64 -6.47 22.31
C ASP A 29 3.54 -7.62 21.31
N PRO A 30 4.12 -8.80 21.60
CA PRO A 30 4.11 -9.93 20.67
C PRO A 30 2.73 -10.56 20.49
N THR A 31 1.73 -10.21 21.32
CA THR A 31 0.37 -10.73 21.19
C THR A 31 -0.45 -9.99 20.16
N VAL A 32 0.04 -8.85 19.65
CA VAL A 32 -0.71 -7.93 18.79
C VAL A 32 -0.41 -8.19 17.33
N GLN A 33 -1.45 -8.20 16.54
CA GLN A 33 -1.40 -8.02 15.09
C GLN A 33 -2.21 -6.77 14.75
N PHE A 34 -2.23 -6.38 13.46
CA PHE A 34 -2.92 -5.17 13.02
C PHE A 34 -3.92 -5.52 11.92
N GLU A 35 -5.10 -4.93 12.01
CA GLU A 35 -6.08 -4.93 10.91
C GLU A 35 -5.85 -3.72 10.03
N PHE A 36 -5.74 -3.96 8.72
CA PHE A 36 -5.53 -2.90 7.72
C PHE A 36 -6.80 -2.70 6.92
N TRP A 37 -7.23 -1.44 6.87
CA TRP A 37 -8.39 -1.00 6.10
C TRP A 37 -7.96 0.15 5.20
N PHE A 38 -8.63 0.30 4.07
CA PHE A 38 -8.20 1.18 2.98
C PHE A 38 -9.39 1.92 2.40
N SER A 39 -9.18 3.19 2.03
CA SER A 39 -10.20 3.98 1.34
C SER A 39 -9.54 4.97 0.39
N GLU A 40 -10.16 5.21 -0.74
CA GLU A 40 -9.74 6.26 -1.67
C GLU A 40 -10.23 7.64 -1.23
N LYS A 41 -11.14 7.70 -0.26
CA LYS A 41 -11.69 8.94 0.29
C LYS A 41 -11.51 8.95 1.79
N ARG A 42 -11.26 10.14 2.33
CA ARG A 42 -11.16 10.28 3.77
C ARG A 42 -12.50 9.94 4.45
N ILE A 43 -12.44 9.12 5.48
CA ILE A 43 -13.61 8.77 6.28
C ILE A 43 -13.69 9.77 7.44
N ALA A 44 -14.70 10.62 7.39
CA ALA A 44 -14.83 11.73 8.36
C ALA A 44 -15.06 11.23 9.79
N ASP A 45 -15.82 10.14 9.94
CA ASP A 45 -16.08 9.52 11.25
C ASP A 45 -15.34 8.18 11.30
N ILE A 46 -14.29 8.11 12.11
CA ILE A 46 -13.45 6.92 12.23
C ILE A 46 -14.23 5.69 12.72
N ARG A 47 -15.40 5.89 13.35
CA ARG A 47 -16.27 4.79 13.75
C ARG A 47 -16.98 4.14 12.57
N GLN A 48 -16.93 4.77 11.40
CA GLN A 48 -17.55 4.27 10.17
C GLN A 48 -16.56 3.51 9.27
N VAL A 49 -15.34 3.26 9.73
CA VAL A 49 -14.32 2.57 8.92
C VAL A 49 -14.81 1.20 8.46
N GLU A 50 -15.39 0.42 9.34
CA GLU A 50 -15.86 -0.93 9.01
C GLU A 50 -16.97 -0.94 7.96
N THR A 51 -17.75 0.15 7.84
CA THR A 51 -18.81 0.26 6.84
C THR A 51 -18.35 0.90 5.54
N SER A 52 -17.38 1.81 5.61
CA SER A 52 -17.03 2.70 4.49
C SER A 52 -15.70 2.35 3.84
N ALA A 53 -14.80 1.68 4.57
CA ALA A 53 -13.50 1.30 4.05
C ALA A 53 -13.48 -0.16 3.62
N ARG A 54 -12.46 -0.53 2.87
CA ARG A 54 -12.23 -1.91 2.44
C ARG A 54 -11.24 -2.58 3.38
N TYR A 55 -11.63 -3.72 3.93
CA TYR A 55 -10.73 -4.55 4.72
C TYR A 55 -9.67 -5.19 3.82
N LEU A 56 -8.39 -5.01 4.15
CA LEU A 56 -7.28 -5.59 3.41
C LEU A 56 -6.81 -6.91 4.01
N GLY A 57 -6.67 -6.97 5.32
CA GLY A 57 -6.18 -8.14 6.02
C GLY A 57 -5.60 -7.82 7.37
N THR A 58 -5.10 -8.85 8.06
CA THR A 58 -4.50 -8.77 9.39
C THR A 58 -3.07 -9.27 9.31
N ALA A 59 -2.11 -8.45 9.72
CA ALA A 59 -0.68 -8.75 9.63
C ALA A 59 0.11 -7.79 10.51
N LEU A 60 1.44 -7.87 10.47
CA LEU A 60 2.32 -6.93 11.18
C LEU A 60 2.62 -5.68 10.36
N TYR A 61 2.54 -5.78 9.05
CA TYR A 61 2.63 -4.68 8.10
C TYR A 61 1.83 -5.05 6.86
N TRP A 62 1.59 -4.07 5.97
CA TRP A 62 0.84 -4.34 4.75
C TRP A 62 1.46 -3.61 3.57
N ILE A 63 1.66 -4.33 2.47
CA ILE A 63 2.10 -3.74 1.21
C ILE A 63 0.88 -3.68 0.29
N ALA A 64 0.33 -2.48 0.12
CA ALA A 64 -0.76 -2.24 -0.81
C ALA A 64 -0.15 -1.94 -2.18
N ALA A 65 -0.13 -2.93 -3.05
CA ALA A 65 0.43 -2.82 -4.39
C ALA A 65 -0.60 -3.25 -5.42
N SER A 66 -0.92 -2.36 -6.35
CA SER A 66 -1.94 -2.60 -7.37
C SER A 66 -1.84 -1.54 -8.45
N ILE A 67 -2.26 -1.88 -9.67
CA ILE A 67 -2.41 -0.89 -10.74
C ILE A 67 -3.39 0.23 -10.34
N ASN A 68 -4.24 -0.01 -9.37
CA ASN A 68 -5.20 0.97 -8.89
C ASN A 68 -4.63 1.90 -7.80
N ILE A 69 -3.44 1.63 -7.29
CA ILE A 69 -2.72 2.50 -6.36
C ILE A 69 -1.88 3.46 -7.21
N ARG A 70 -2.49 4.56 -7.65
CA ARG A 70 -1.91 5.42 -8.69
C ARG A 70 -1.15 6.60 -8.12
N PRO A 71 0.00 6.95 -8.71
CA PRO A 71 0.69 8.19 -8.35
C PRO A 71 -0.23 9.40 -8.49
N GLY A 72 -0.04 10.39 -7.63
CA GLY A 72 -0.79 11.64 -7.69
C GLY A 72 -2.14 11.62 -6.96
N HIS A 73 -2.53 10.48 -6.41
CA HIS A 73 -3.77 10.36 -5.65
C HIS A 73 -3.48 10.08 -4.18
N ASP A 74 -4.29 10.64 -3.30
CA ASP A 74 -4.23 10.34 -1.87
C ASP A 74 -5.01 9.07 -1.57
N TYR A 75 -4.43 8.25 -0.69
CA TYR A 75 -5.07 7.03 -0.19
C TYR A 75 -5.03 7.05 1.32
N TYR A 76 -6.10 6.53 1.94
CA TYR A 76 -6.30 6.59 3.39
C TYR A 76 -6.24 5.19 3.94
N PHE A 77 -5.39 5.00 4.94
CA PHE A 77 -5.25 3.74 5.67
C PHE A 77 -5.77 3.92 7.08
N TYR A 78 -6.54 2.94 7.51
CA TYR A 78 -7.08 2.88 8.86
C TYR A 78 -6.63 1.58 9.47
N VAL A 79 -5.93 1.65 10.59
CA VAL A 79 -5.29 0.49 11.20
C VAL A 79 -5.61 0.47 12.67
N ARG A 80 -5.91 -0.71 13.19
CA ARG A 80 -6.07 -0.92 14.63
C ARG A 80 -5.34 -2.17 15.07
N SER A 81 -4.98 -2.19 16.33
CA SER A 81 -4.35 -3.34 16.98
C SER A 81 -5.42 -4.37 17.34
N VAL A 82 -5.10 -5.64 17.17
CA VAL A 82 -5.99 -6.74 17.56
C VAL A 82 -5.21 -7.81 18.29
N ASN A 83 -5.83 -8.44 19.28
CA ASN A 83 -5.35 -9.64 19.94
C ASN A 83 -6.53 -10.49 20.37
N THR A 84 -6.31 -11.55 21.16
CA THR A 84 -7.38 -12.43 21.60
C THR A 84 -8.36 -11.78 22.56
N VAL A 85 -7.98 -10.67 23.19
CA VAL A 85 -8.83 -9.92 24.14
C VAL A 85 -9.78 -8.99 23.39
N GLY A 86 -9.31 -8.33 22.34
CA GLY A 86 -10.15 -7.39 21.59
C GLY A 86 -9.39 -6.58 20.56
N LYS A 87 -9.94 -5.43 20.23
CA LYS A 87 -9.45 -4.53 19.18
C LYS A 87 -9.34 -3.11 19.72
N SER A 88 -8.32 -2.39 19.27
CA SER A 88 -8.14 -0.98 19.65
C SER A 88 -8.98 -0.06 18.75
N ALA A 89 -8.96 1.23 19.06
CA ALA A 89 -9.43 2.25 18.13
C ALA A 89 -8.56 2.27 16.87
N PHE A 90 -9.11 2.78 15.77
CA PHE A 90 -8.36 2.98 14.52
C PHE A 90 -7.47 4.22 14.60
N VAL A 91 -6.36 4.16 13.92
CA VAL A 91 -5.55 5.34 13.56
C VAL A 91 -5.63 5.52 12.04
N GLU A 92 -5.57 6.77 11.59
CA GLU A 92 -5.61 7.14 10.18
C GLU A 92 -4.25 7.62 9.72
N ALA A 93 -3.88 7.27 8.50
CA ALA A 93 -2.76 7.91 7.80
C ALA A 93 -3.14 8.10 6.34
N VAL A 94 -2.68 9.19 5.75
CA VAL A 94 -2.87 9.50 4.35
C VAL A 94 -1.53 9.49 3.65
N GLY A 95 -1.48 8.90 2.46
CA GLY A 95 -0.25 8.86 1.67
C GLY A 95 -0.54 8.78 0.19
N ARG A 96 0.50 9.04 -0.59
CA ARG A 96 0.49 8.90 -2.04
C ARG A 96 1.58 7.93 -2.44
N PRO A 97 1.36 7.12 -3.50
CA PRO A 97 2.46 6.39 -4.10
C PRO A 97 3.50 7.34 -4.65
N SER A 98 4.72 6.86 -4.79
CA SER A 98 5.77 7.62 -5.45
C SER A 98 5.49 7.71 -6.94
N ASP A 99 5.73 8.88 -7.54
CA ASP A 99 5.70 9.07 -8.99
C ASP A 99 7.07 8.82 -9.63
N ASP A 100 8.08 8.49 -8.83
CA ASP A 100 9.41 8.19 -9.30
C ASP A 100 9.51 6.72 -9.73
N ALA A 101 9.53 6.51 -11.04
CA ALA A 101 9.61 5.18 -11.63
C ALA A 101 11.03 4.63 -11.69
N SER A 102 12.07 5.44 -11.41
CA SER A 102 13.47 5.04 -11.62
C SER A 102 13.86 3.81 -10.81
N GLY A 103 13.38 3.69 -9.58
CA GLY A 103 13.65 2.52 -8.74
C GLY A 103 13.00 1.24 -9.23
N TYR A 104 12.06 1.33 -10.15
CA TYR A 104 11.34 0.17 -10.69
C TYR A 104 12.00 -0.44 -11.91
N LEU A 105 12.93 0.27 -12.54
CA LEU A 105 13.54 -0.23 -13.79
C LEU A 105 14.18 -1.59 -13.58
N ASP A 106 14.98 -1.74 -12.54
CA ASP A 106 15.62 -3.01 -12.23
C ASP A 106 14.61 -4.08 -11.80
N PHE A 107 13.61 -3.69 -11.04
CA PHE A 107 12.53 -4.59 -10.66
C PHE A 107 11.83 -5.16 -11.90
N PHE A 108 11.44 -4.29 -12.84
CA PHE A 108 10.79 -4.73 -14.07
C PHE A 108 11.66 -5.66 -14.89
N LYS A 109 12.96 -5.38 -14.98
CA LYS A 109 13.89 -6.25 -15.71
C LYS A 109 13.88 -7.68 -15.19
N GLY A 110 13.75 -7.85 -13.86
CA GLY A 110 13.71 -9.18 -13.25
C GLY A 110 12.33 -9.79 -13.17
N GLU A 111 11.27 -8.98 -13.16
CA GLU A 111 9.94 -9.43 -12.78
C GLU A 111 8.92 -9.46 -13.92
N ILE A 112 9.23 -8.87 -15.08
CA ILE A 112 8.26 -8.73 -16.17
C ILE A 112 7.64 -10.08 -16.60
N GLY A 113 8.37 -11.17 -16.51
CA GLY A 113 7.88 -12.51 -16.83
C GLY A 113 7.34 -13.29 -15.62
N LYS A 114 7.43 -12.74 -14.40
CA LYS A 114 7.11 -13.45 -13.16
C LYS A 114 5.95 -12.81 -12.39
N SER A 115 5.81 -11.50 -12.48
CA SER A 115 4.86 -10.74 -11.68
C SER A 115 3.66 -10.35 -12.51
N HIS A 116 2.47 -10.74 -12.05
CA HIS A 116 1.21 -10.31 -12.68
C HIS A 116 1.06 -8.78 -12.59
N LEU A 117 1.48 -8.18 -11.48
CA LEU A 117 1.45 -6.72 -11.32
C LEU A 117 2.37 -6.03 -12.34
N ALA A 118 3.58 -6.54 -12.55
CA ALA A 118 4.50 -5.97 -13.54
C ALA A 118 3.91 -6.06 -14.95
N GLN A 119 3.25 -7.16 -15.29
CA GLN A 119 2.57 -7.33 -16.57
C GLN A 119 1.40 -6.38 -16.73
N GLU A 120 0.61 -6.17 -15.69
CA GLU A 120 -0.49 -5.20 -15.69
C GLU A 120 0.04 -3.78 -15.89
N LEU A 121 1.10 -3.42 -15.19
CA LEU A 121 1.73 -2.11 -15.33
C LEU A 121 2.23 -1.89 -16.75
N TRP A 122 2.88 -2.89 -17.34
CA TRP A 122 3.34 -2.81 -18.71
C TRP A 122 2.18 -2.62 -19.70
N THR A 123 1.09 -3.35 -19.52
CA THR A 123 -0.11 -3.20 -20.36
C THR A 123 -0.66 -1.79 -20.29
N GLN A 124 -0.74 -1.19 -19.10
CA GLN A 124 -1.21 0.18 -18.91
C GLN A 124 -0.27 1.19 -19.58
N ILE A 125 1.03 1.00 -19.47
CA ILE A 125 2.04 1.85 -20.11
C ILE A 125 1.88 1.78 -21.63
N ASP A 126 1.77 0.57 -22.18
CA ASP A 126 1.66 0.35 -23.61
C ASP A 126 0.38 0.94 -24.19
N ASN A 127 -0.69 0.94 -23.41
CA ASN A 127 -1.96 1.53 -23.80
C ASN A 127 -2.02 3.06 -23.61
N GLY A 128 -0.94 3.67 -23.13
CA GLY A 128 -0.88 5.11 -22.93
C GLY A 128 -1.71 5.63 -21.76
N GLN A 129 -2.07 4.76 -20.80
CA GLN A 129 -2.94 5.12 -19.69
C GLN A 129 -2.20 5.70 -18.50
N LEU A 130 -0.86 5.64 -18.48
CA LEU A 130 -0.02 6.15 -17.42
C LEU A 130 0.72 7.41 -17.84
N ALA A 131 1.39 8.04 -16.87
CA ALA A 131 2.05 9.33 -17.09
C ALA A 131 3.09 9.26 -18.21
N PRO A 132 3.32 10.38 -18.91
CA PRO A 132 4.12 10.38 -20.15
C PRO A 132 5.62 10.15 -19.97
N ASP A 133 6.16 10.25 -18.76
CA ASP A 133 7.58 10.05 -18.49
C ASP A 133 7.98 8.58 -18.32
N LEU A 134 7.17 7.67 -18.82
CA LEU A 134 7.40 6.24 -18.72
C LEU A 134 8.21 5.65 -19.89
N ALA A 135 8.76 6.49 -20.74
CA ALA A 135 9.56 6.06 -21.88
C ALA A 135 10.77 5.21 -21.46
N GLU A 136 11.43 5.55 -20.36
CA GLU A 136 12.54 4.76 -19.82
C GLU A 136 12.14 3.34 -19.45
N ILE A 137 10.95 3.18 -18.86
CA ILE A 137 10.45 1.86 -18.50
C ILE A 137 10.19 1.03 -19.76
N ARG A 138 9.58 1.63 -20.76
CA ARG A 138 9.32 0.97 -22.06
C ARG A 138 10.63 0.50 -22.70
N THR A 139 11.63 1.38 -22.73
CA THR A 139 12.93 1.06 -23.28
C THR A 139 13.57 -0.11 -22.54
N SER A 140 13.55 -0.09 -21.21
CA SER A 140 14.10 -1.16 -20.40
C SER A 140 13.40 -2.49 -20.61
N ILE A 141 12.07 -2.48 -20.72
CA ILE A 141 11.29 -3.69 -20.98
C ILE A 141 11.60 -4.25 -22.35
N THR A 142 11.72 -3.40 -23.36
CA THR A 142 12.07 -3.81 -24.71
C THR A 142 13.45 -4.45 -24.73
N ASP A 143 14.43 -3.84 -24.06
CA ASP A 143 15.79 -4.38 -23.97
C ASP A 143 15.83 -5.75 -23.30
N VAL A 144 15.03 -5.94 -22.26
CA VAL A 144 14.95 -7.22 -21.54
C VAL A 144 14.27 -8.29 -22.39
N SER A 145 13.28 -7.90 -23.19
CA SER A 145 12.52 -8.82 -24.05
C SER A 145 13.33 -9.32 -25.25
N ASN A 146 14.37 -8.61 -25.61
CA ASN A 146 15.26 -8.99 -26.70
C ASN A 146 16.42 -9.84 -26.22
#